data_2d36e3c2b39bb1d5a65aafab7d1f1339
#
_entry.id   2d36e3c2b39bb1d5a65aafab7d1f1339
#
_cell.length_a   1.000
_cell.length_b   1.000
_cell.length_c   1.000
_cell.angle_alpha   90.00
_cell.angle_beta   90.00
_cell.angle_gamma   90.00
#
_symmetry.space_group_name_H-M   'P 1'
#
loop_
_entity.id
_entity.type
_entity.pdbx_description
1 polymer ?
#
loop_
_entity_poly.entity_id
_entity_poly.type
_entity_poly.pdbx_seq_one_letter_code
_entity_poly.pdbx_strand_id
1 'polypeptide(L)'
;MLRRVGWLSMLLVVVMGFALVAQEEAVEFGIVCELSGTGANNGAMWRDGILQAFNEINNAGGILGRQIEYFLVDTESRPPVSVAAMQYAVTKEPFAVFGTIYSSSTIANMETLEDAGIIQMVGSAATSVYAQGNYNIFATSPVNQTVFPWIVRWMVDERGVSKVVMVYTNDEMGTDGREILEAAADDFGVEFEGIAIQTAQADFAGEIARIQGMGVDTIFLYGHEEENARFMIQLRTLGIDLDVVGYSPLLSSLALELGGEAMEGVMGAATWSYAYEPIKDFADTFQLLYGETPSHDAMKGYVAVYTLKTAIEAVGSFDEDAVRTWLHENTITTEMEPNVFLDVSYRENGTVDRDFFLIKIVDGEQVIDQVISSQG
;
A
#
# COMPACT_ATOMS: atom_id res chain seq x y z
N MET A 1 -0.85 59.70 -73.16
CA MET A 1 -0.90 59.93 -71.66
C MET A 1 -1.32 58.65 -70.99
N LEU A 2 -0.42 57.83 -70.51
CA LEU A 2 -0.70 56.57 -69.80
C LEU A 2 -0.22 56.75 -68.36
N ARG A 3 -1.18 56.71 -67.39
CA ARG A 3 -0.88 56.70 -65.96
C ARG A 3 -0.57 55.25 -65.54
N ARG A 4 0.64 55.02 -65.04
CA ARG A 4 1.03 53.80 -64.36
C ARG A 4 0.63 53.89 -62.90
N VAL A 5 -0.27 52.96 -62.48
CA VAL A 5 -0.62 52.74 -61.07
C VAL A 5 0.33 51.65 -60.53
N GLY A 6 1.19 52.04 -59.59
CA GLY A 6 2.06 51.11 -58.90
C GLY A 6 1.33 50.42 -57.73
N TRP A 7 1.31 49.12 -57.69
CA TRP A 7 0.84 48.32 -56.56
C TRP A 7 2.02 48.08 -55.60
N LEU A 8 1.93 48.67 -54.40
CA LEU A 8 2.82 48.33 -53.30
C LEU A 8 2.24 47.10 -52.59
N SER A 9 2.82 45.95 -52.78
CA SER A 9 2.48 44.76 -52.00
C SER A 9 3.22 44.82 -50.64
N MET A 10 2.50 45.08 -49.59
CA MET A 10 3.01 45.04 -48.22
C MET A 10 3.05 43.59 -47.74
N LEU A 11 4.24 42.99 -47.67
CA LEU A 11 4.50 41.63 -47.16
C LEU A 11 4.47 41.70 -45.63
N LEU A 12 3.37 41.22 -45.03
CA LEU A 12 3.25 41.05 -43.55
C LEU A 12 3.99 39.78 -43.14
N VAL A 13 5.18 39.90 -42.61
CA VAL A 13 5.94 38.79 -42.02
C VAL A 13 5.39 38.60 -40.61
N VAL A 14 4.54 37.56 -40.42
CA VAL A 14 4.15 37.09 -39.10
C VAL A 14 5.30 36.23 -38.54
N VAL A 15 6.10 36.81 -37.66
CA VAL A 15 7.09 36.09 -36.87
C VAL A 15 6.31 35.37 -35.76
N MET A 16 5.94 34.09 -35.95
CA MET A 16 5.53 33.21 -34.88
C MET A 16 6.79 32.94 -34.01
N GLY A 17 6.86 33.66 -32.90
CA GLY A 17 7.81 33.35 -31.83
C GLY A 17 7.40 32.01 -31.18
N PHE A 18 8.05 30.95 -31.59
CA PHE A 18 8.07 29.76 -30.73
C PHE A 18 8.85 30.14 -29.48
N ALA A 19 8.16 30.41 -28.39
CA ALA A 19 8.77 30.37 -27.07
C ALA A 19 9.29 28.93 -26.91
N LEU A 20 10.59 28.70 -26.95
CA LEU A 20 11.20 27.53 -26.37
C LEU A 20 10.84 27.62 -24.85
N VAL A 21 9.81 26.93 -24.42
CA VAL A 21 9.65 26.61 -23.02
C VAL A 21 10.85 25.71 -22.72
N ALA A 22 11.82 26.23 -21.98
CA ALA A 22 12.88 25.40 -21.45
C ALA A 22 12.16 24.31 -20.66
N GLN A 23 12.29 23.05 -21.09
CA GLN A 23 11.75 21.92 -20.35
C GLN A 23 12.52 21.90 -19.03
N GLU A 24 11.83 22.08 -17.92
CA GLU A 24 12.46 21.99 -16.60
C GLU A 24 13.08 20.59 -16.45
N GLU A 25 14.21 20.51 -15.74
CA GLU A 25 14.89 19.24 -15.49
C GLU A 25 13.92 18.26 -14.82
N ALA A 26 13.91 17.00 -15.25
CA ALA A 26 13.06 15.97 -14.69
C ALA A 26 13.31 15.81 -13.17
N VAL A 27 12.31 15.37 -12.43
CA VAL A 27 12.46 14.99 -11.02
C VAL A 27 12.67 13.48 -10.93
N GLU A 28 13.69 13.05 -10.19
CA GLU A 28 14.00 11.62 -10.03
C GLU A 28 13.40 11.08 -8.74
N PHE A 29 12.75 9.90 -8.83
CA PHE A 29 12.24 9.13 -7.69
C PHE A 29 12.89 7.76 -7.62
N GLY A 30 13.07 7.23 -6.40
CA GLY A 30 13.49 5.85 -6.18
C GLY A 30 12.31 4.92 -5.96
N ILE A 31 12.31 3.73 -6.58
CA ILE A 31 11.44 2.62 -6.21
C ILE A 31 12.33 1.50 -5.67
N VAL A 32 12.31 1.29 -4.36
CA VAL A 32 13.15 0.30 -3.67
C VAL A 32 12.23 -0.68 -2.97
N CYS A 33 12.06 -1.87 -3.55
CA CYS A 33 11.09 -2.83 -3.05
C CYS A 33 11.50 -4.29 -3.35
N GLU A 34 10.69 -5.23 -2.91
CA GLU A 34 10.89 -6.66 -2.99
C GLU A 34 10.59 -7.18 -4.41
N LEU A 35 11.50 -6.97 -5.40
CA LEU A 35 11.30 -7.38 -6.79
C LEU A 35 11.67 -8.84 -7.06
N SER A 36 12.37 -9.49 -6.12
CA SER A 36 12.66 -10.91 -6.12
C SER A 36 12.57 -11.50 -4.71
N GLY A 37 12.69 -12.83 -4.60
CA GLY A 37 12.52 -13.54 -3.31
C GLY A 37 11.06 -13.77 -2.94
N THR A 38 10.77 -13.90 -1.64
CA THR A 38 9.43 -14.26 -1.13
C THR A 38 8.38 -13.18 -1.34
N GLY A 39 8.77 -11.91 -1.48
CA GLY A 39 7.87 -10.78 -1.70
C GLY A 39 7.77 -10.33 -3.16
N ALA A 40 8.24 -11.13 -4.12
CA ALA A 40 8.32 -10.71 -5.51
C ALA A 40 6.97 -10.30 -6.11
N ASN A 41 5.89 -11.00 -5.76
CA ASN A 41 4.55 -10.67 -6.23
C ASN A 41 4.05 -9.34 -5.63
N ASN A 42 4.24 -9.12 -4.32
CA ASN A 42 3.91 -7.87 -3.65
C ASN A 42 4.70 -6.70 -4.24
N GLY A 43 6.00 -6.89 -4.44
CA GLY A 43 6.87 -5.88 -5.03
C GLY A 43 6.53 -5.55 -6.48
N ALA A 44 6.12 -6.53 -7.27
CA ALA A 44 5.63 -6.29 -8.63
C ALA A 44 4.35 -5.45 -8.62
N MET A 45 3.37 -5.80 -7.79
CA MET A 45 2.13 -5.04 -7.64
C MET A 45 2.38 -3.60 -7.19
N TRP A 46 3.20 -3.40 -6.15
CA TRP A 46 3.61 -2.08 -5.67
C TRP A 46 4.26 -1.23 -6.76
N ARG A 47 5.26 -1.79 -7.43
CA ARG A 47 5.95 -1.14 -8.56
C ARG A 47 4.96 -0.74 -9.66
N ASP A 48 4.07 -1.64 -10.05
CA ASP A 48 3.20 -1.45 -11.19
C ASP A 48 2.12 -0.39 -10.89
N GLY A 49 1.62 -0.33 -9.65
CA GLY A 49 0.76 0.76 -9.20
C GLY A 49 1.47 2.13 -9.25
N ILE A 50 2.73 2.21 -8.81
CA ILE A 50 3.55 3.43 -8.91
C ILE A 50 3.77 3.82 -10.38
N LEU A 51 4.12 2.85 -11.24
CA LEU A 51 4.40 3.12 -12.64
C LEU A 51 3.15 3.56 -13.40
N GLN A 52 1.97 3.03 -13.06
CA GLN A 52 0.72 3.55 -13.62
C GLN A 52 0.54 5.03 -13.26
N ALA A 53 0.69 5.40 -11.98
CA ALA A 53 0.58 6.79 -11.55
C ALA A 53 1.62 7.70 -12.22
N PHE A 54 2.89 7.28 -12.32
CA PHE A 54 3.93 8.03 -13.00
C PHE A 54 3.60 8.28 -14.48
N ASN A 55 3.09 7.27 -15.17
CA ASN A 55 2.69 7.39 -16.58
C ASN A 55 1.52 8.37 -16.74
N GLU A 56 0.50 8.29 -15.89
CA GLU A 56 -0.65 9.19 -15.92
C GLU A 56 -0.22 10.65 -15.67
N ILE A 57 0.59 10.89 -14.66
CA ILE A 57 1.11 12.22 -14.30
C ILE A 57 2.00 12.76 -15.42
N ASN A 58 2.91 11.98 -15.97
CA ASN A 58 3.77 12.38 -17.07
C ASN A 58 2.98 12.73 -18.32
N ASN A 59 1.94 11.94 -18.64
CA ASN A 59 1.04 12.23 -19.77
C ASN A 59 0.23 13.52 -19.56
N ALA A 60 -0.03 13.88 -18.29
CA ALA A 60 -0.70 15.14 -17.92
C ALA A 60 0.23 16.36 -17.86
N GLY A 61 1.54 16.17 -18.08
CA GLY A 61 2.53 17.27 -18.11
C GLY A 61 3.53 17.25 -16.95
N GLY A 62 3.52 16.21 -16.12
CA GLY A 62 4.42 16.06 -14.95
C GLY A 62 3.93 16.79 -13.70
N ILE A 63 4.80 16.89 -12.71
CA ILE A 63 4.55 17.62 -11.45
C ILE A 63 5.16 19.01 -11.59
N LEU A 64 4.39 20.07 -11.42
CA LEU A 64 4.82 21.47 -11.64
C LEU A 64 5.55 21.68 -12.97
N GLY A 65 5.19 20.94 -14.03
CA GLY A 65 5.80 21.01 -15.36
C GLY A 65 7.07 20.15 -15.55
N ARG A 66 7.58 19.49 -14.52
CA ARG A 66 8.72 18.58 -14.58
C ARG A 66 8.24 17.14 -14.79
N GLN A 67 8.87 16.44 -15.74
CA GLN A 67 8.61 15.01 -15.97
C GLN A 67 9.21 14.18 -14.82
N ILE A 68 8.55 13.07 -14.49
CA ILE A 68 9.04 12.10 -13.54
C ILE A 68 10.00 11.15 -14.24
N GLU A 69 11.21 11.02 -13.70
CA GLU A 69 12.14 9.91 -13.96
C GLU A 69 12.27 9.05 -12.71
N TYR A 70 12.67 7.80 -12.87
CA TYR A 70 12.80 6.88 -11.73
C TYR A 70 13.88 5.83 -11.96
N PHE A 71 14.35 5.26 -10.86
CA PHE A 71 15.16 4.05 -10.85
C PHE A 71 14.53 2.98 -9.96
N LEU A 72 14.87 1.71 -10.28
CA LEU A 72 14.39 0.54 -9.55
C LEU A 72 15.56 -0.13 -8.84
N VAL A 73 15.36 -0.54 -7.57
CA VAL A 73 16.33 -1.32 -6.80
C VAL A 73 15.61 -2.48 -6.11
N ASP A 74 16.12 -3.70 -6.33
CA ASP A 74 15.61 -4.92 -5.72
C ASP A 74 16.21 -5.13 -4.33
N THR A 75 15.36 -5.37 -3.33
CA THR A 75 15.77 -5.73 -1.97
C THR A 75 15.95 -7.24 -1.77
N GLU A 76 15.64 -8.04 -2.80
CA GLU A 76 15.62 -9.51 -2.76
C GLU A 76 14.76 -10.09 -1.60
N SER A 77 13.81 -9.31 -1.08
CA SER A 77 13.01 -9.62 0.12
C SER A 77 13.88 -9.92 1.37
N ARG A 78 15.05 -9.28 1.46
CA ARG A 78 16.06 -9.53 2.50
C ARG A 78 16.46 -8.23 3.21
N PRO A 79 16.22 -8.10 4.53
CA PRO A 79 16.54 -6.89 5.26
C PRO A 79 18.00 -6.39 5.10
N PRO A 80 19.05 -7.23 5.12
CA PRO A 80 20.41 -6.75 4.88
C PRO A 80 20.65 -6.21 3.47
N VAL A 81 19.95 -6.76 2.46
CA VAL A 81 20.03 -6.27 1.08
C VAL A 81 19.27 -4.96 0.93
N SER A 82 18.14 -4.81 1.64
CA SER A 82 17.37 -3.56 1.64
C SER A 82 18.18 -2.37 2.17
N VAL A 83 19.04 -2.58 3.16
CA VAL A 83 19.97 -1.54 3.65
C VAL A 83 20.92 -1.10 2.52
N ALA A 84 21.56 -2.05 1.84
CA ALA A 84 22.47 -1.74 0.73
C ALA A 84 21.73 -1.07 -0.45
N ALA A 85 20.49 -1.51 -0.73
CA ALA A 85 19.62 -0.90 -1.73
C ALA A 85 19.29 0.56 -1.41
N MET A 86 18.97 0.88 -0.15
CA MET A 86 18.73 2.26 0.29
C MET A 86 19.99 3.11 0.27
N GLN A 87 21.13 2.57 0.68
CA GLN A 87 22.42 3.28 0.56
C GLN A 87 22.73 3.62 -0.90
N TYR A 88 22.44 2.72 -1.83
CA TYR A 88 22.58 3.02 -3.25
C TYR A 88 21.56 4.09 -3.69
N ALA A 89 20.31 4.01 -3.25
CA ALA A 89 19.29 5.00 -3.57
C ALA A 89 19.71 6.42 -3.14
N VAL A 90 20.28 6.58 -1.94
CA VAL A 90 20.80 7.87 -1.45
C VAL A 90 21.86 8.45 -2.40
N THR A 91 22.71 7.62 -3.01
CA THR A 91 23.74 8.12 -3.98
C THR A 91 23.16 8.70 -5.27
N LYS A 92 21.85 8.48 -5.51
CA LYS A 92 21.11 9.02 -6.66
C LYS A 92 20.45 10.37 -6.36
N GLU A 93 20.43 10.76 -5.09
CA GLU A 93 19.80 12.00 -4.64
C GLU A 93 18.35 12.15 -5.14
N PRO A 94 17.48 11.10 -4.98
CA PRO A 94 16.09 11.19 -5.40
C PRO A 94 15.33 12.16 -4.52
N PHE A 95 14.28 12.80 -5.07
CA PHE A 95 13.38 13.63 -4.28
C PHE A 95 12.65 12.82 -3.19
N ALA A 96 12.24 11.60 -3.48
CA ALA A 96 11.65 10.67 -2.52
C ALA A 96 11.88 9.21 -2.95
N VAL A 97 11.71 8.29 -2.01
CA VAL A 97 11.76 6.84 -2.25
C VAL A 97 10.42 6.20 -1.90
N PHE A 98 9.92 5.38 -2.82
CA PHE A 98 8.76 4.52 -2.63
C PHE A 98 9.23 3.10 -2.25
N GLY A 99 8.91 2.69 -1.03
CA GLY A 99 9.27 1.38 -0.48
C GLY A 99 10.10 1.51 0.82
N THR A 100 10.32 0.45 1.55
CA THR A 100 9.98 -0.95 1.22
C THR A 100 8.56 -1.34 1.63
N ILE A 101 8.11 -2.54 1.23
CA ILE A 101 6.78 -3.05 1.60
C ILE A 101 6.88 -3.87 2.89
N TYR A 102 7.87 -4.76 2.98
CA TYR A 102 8.06 -5.62 4.14
C TYR A 102 8.57 -4.85 5.36
N SER A 103 7.85 -4.96 6.46
CA SER A 103 8.14 -4.21 7.69
C SER A 103 9.56 -4.47 8.22
N SER A 104 10.05 -5.71 8.15
CA SER A 104 11.42 -6.07 8.52
C SER A 104 12.48 -5.37 7.66
N SER A 105 12.22 -5.22 6.36
CA SER A 105 13.08 -4.46 5.44
C SER A 105 13.04 -2.97 5.75
N THR A 106 11.86 -2.43 6.04
CA THR A 106 11.69 -1.00 6.35
C THR A 106 12.41 -0.63 7.64
N ILE A 107 12.24 -1.39 8.73
CA ILE A 107 12.96 -1.17 9.99
C ILE A 107 14.48 -1.20 9.77
N ALA A 108 14.97 -2.12 8.95
CA ALA A 108 16.40 -2.24 8.70
C ALA A 108 16.99 -1.05 7.91
N ASN A 109 16.21 -0.41 7.04
CA ASN A 109 16.71 0.57 6.08
C ASN A 109 16.29 2.03 6.31
N MET A 110 15.28 2.29 7.14
CA MET A 110 14.67 3.62 7.26
C MET A 110 15.62 4.68 7.82
N GLU A 111 16.55 4.31 8.70
CA GLU A 111 17.58 5.23 9.23
C GLU A 111 18.45 5.79 8.10
N THR A 112 18.71 4.99 7.05
CA THR A 112 19.52 5.42 5.89
C THR A 112 18.91 6.62 5.17
N LEU A 113 17.57 6.65 4.99
CA LEU A 113 16.88 7.77 4.35
C LEU A 113 16.62 8.91 5.32
N GLU A 114 16.42 8.63 6.61
CA GLU A 114 16.29 9.62 7.64
C GLU A 114 17.56 10.50 7.73
N ASP A 115 18.74 9.87 7.80
CA ASP A 115 20.04 10.55 7.82
C ASP A 115 20.28 11.41 6.59
N ALA A 116 19.73 11.00 5.44
CA ALA A 116 19.81 11.75 4.18
C ALA A 116 18.72 12.82 4.03
N GLY A 117 17.72 12.88 4.92
CA GLY A 117 16.60 13.81 4.84
C GLY A 117 15.57 13.49 3.75
N ILE A 118 15.64 12.29 3.14
CA ILE A 118 14.80 11.88 2.01
C ILE A 118 13.45 11.34 2.50
N ILE A 119 12.35 11.78 1.86
CA ILE A 119 11.00 11.29 2.14
C ILE A 119 10.88 9.82 1.72
N GLN A 120 10.32 9.00 2.60
CA GLN A 120 10.07 7.57 2.36
C GLN A 120 8.57 7.24 2.44
N MET A 121 7.98 6.81 1.33
CA MET A 121 6.60 6.31 1.26
C MET A 121 6.62 4.78 1.35
N VAL A 122 6.05 4.18 2.40
CA VAL A 122 6.21 2.74 2.68
C VAL A 122 4.89 1.97 2.70
N GLY A 123 4.97 0.71 2.28
CA GLY A 123 3.84 -0.23 2.30
C GLY A 123 3.67 -1.00 3.62
N SER A 124 4.53 -0.76 4.60
CA SER A 124 4.62 -1.52 5.85
C SER A 124 3.40 -1.37 6.74
N ALA A 125 2.89 -2.50 7.27
CA ALA A 125 1.72 -2.53 8.14
C ALA A 125 2.06 -2.59 9.64
N ALA A 126 3.29 -2.99 10.03
CA ALA A 126 3.69 -3.09 11.43
C ALA A 126 3.79 -1.72 12.08
N THR A 127 3.16 -1.57 13.24
CA THR A 127 3.18 -0.33 14.04
C THR A 127 4.58 0.00 14.54
N SER A 128 5.39 -1.03 14.81
CA SER A 128 6.79 -0.92 15.25
C SER A 128 7.68 -0.11 14.30
N VAL A 129 7.39 -0.10 13.00
CA VAL A 129 8.08 0.74 12.00
C VAL A 129 7.98 2.22 12.37
N TYR A 130 6.83 2.66 12.84
CA TYR A 130 6.53 4.07 13.11
C TYR A 130 6.78 4.47 14.59
N ALA A 131 7.03 3.48 15.44
CA ALA A 131 7.30 3.72 16.87
C ALA A 131 8.65 4.40 17.12
N GLN A 132 9.54 4.42 16.13
CA GLN A 132 10.88 4.99 16.24
C GLN A 132 10.91 6.51 16.04
N GLY A 133 9.79 7.12 15.60
CA GLY A 133 9.65 8.58 15.49
C GLY A 133 10.39 9.19 14.29
N ASN A 134 10.66 8.40 13.24
CA ASN A 134 11.24 8.91 11.99
C ASN A 134 10.26 9.86 11.28
N TYR A 135 10.64 11.12 11.15
CA TYR A 135 9.79 12.18 10.59
C TYR A 135 9.72 12.16 9.05
N ASN A 136 10.56 11.36 8.38
CA ASN A 136 10.63 11.26 6.93
C ASN A 136 9.79 10.11 6.36
N ILE A 137 9.25 9.24 7.22
CA ILE A 137 8.52 8.03 6.82
C ILE A 137 7.01 8.26 6.81
N PHE A 138 6.33 7.78 5.76
CA PHE A 138 4.89 7.93 5.60
C PHE A 138 4.24 6.60 5.20
N ALA A 139 3.27 6.16 6.01
CA ALA A 139 2.47 4.98 5.73
C ALA A 139 1.51 5.21 4.56
N THR A 140 1.32 4.22 3.72
CA THR A 140 0.37 4.30 2.59
C THR A 140 -0.98 3.62 2.88
N SER A 141 -1.09 3.03 4.07
CA SER A 141 -2.32 2.42 4.58
C SER A 141 -2.33 2.39 6.11
N PRO A 142 -3.52 2.29 6.75
CA PRO A 142 -3.61 2.10 8.19
C PRO A 142 -2.80 0.92 8.68
N VAL A 143 -2.15 1.09 9.83
CA VAL A 143 -1.27 0.10 10.46
C VAL A 143 -2.05 -0.84 11.38
N ASN A 144 -1.43 -1.93 11.84
CA ASN A 144 -2.06 -2.93 12.70
C ASN A 144 -2.73 -2.32 13.94
N GLN A 145 -2.06 -1.35 14.61
CA GLN A 145 -2.60 -0.68 15.81
C GLN A 145 -3.91 0.08 15.54
N THR A 146 -4.12 0.55 14.33
CA THR A 146 -5.36 1.25 13.95
C THR A 146 -6.50 0.26 13.71
N VAL A 147 -6.21 -0.88 13.09
CA VAL A 147 -7.23 -1.78 12.53
C VAL A 147 -7.58 -2.94 13.47
N PHE A 148 -6.61 -3.57 14.13
CA PHE A 148 -6.85 -4.81 14.88
C PHE A 148 -7.77 -4.64 16.10
N PRO A 149 -7.68 -3.57 16.90
CA PRO A 149 -8.64 -3.37 17.98
C PRO A 149 -10.09 -3.26 17.48
N TRP A 150 -10.28 -2.62 16.32
CA TRP A 150 -11.59 -2.57 15.68
C TRP A 150 -12.07 -3.97 15.23
N ILE A 151 -11.19 -4.78 14.61
CA ILE A 151 -11.54 -6.15 14.17
C ILE A 151 -11.94 -7.01 15.37
N VAL A 152 -11.18 -6.95 16.47
CA VAL A 152 -11.52 -7.73 17.69
C VAL A 152 -12.86 -7.30 18.23
N ARG A 153 -13.11 -6.01 18.36
CA ARG A 153 -14.41 -5.48 18.80
C ARG A 153 -15.54 -5.97 17.89
N TRP A 154 -15.36 -5.90 16.58
CA TRP A 154 -16.34 -6.39 15.61
C TRP A 154 -16.59 -7.91 15.75
N MET A 155 -15.54 -8.72 15.93
CA MET A 155 -15.68 -10.15 16.17
C MET A 155 -16.50 -10.44 17.43
N VAL A 156 -16.34 -9.67 18.49
CA VAL A 156 -17.11 -9.81 19.73
C VAL A 156 -18.56 -9.36 19.54
N ASP A 157 -18.75 -8.13 19.06
CA ASP A 157 -20.07 -7.48 19.03
C ASP A 157 -21.00 -8.12 17.99
N GLU A 158 -20.47 -8.48 16.81
CA GLU A 158 -21.28 -8.93 15.67
C GLU A 158 -21.23 -10.46 15.46
N ARG A 159 -20.18 -11.14 15.95
CA ARG A 159 -19.98 -12.58 15.75
C ARG A 159 -20.03 -13.38 17.06
N GLY A 160 -20.01 -12.72 18.21
CA GLY A 160 -20.03 -13.37 19.51
C GLY A 160 -18.78 -14.20 19.81
N VAL A 161 -17.64 -13.86 19.20
CA VAL A 161 -16.37 -14.57 19.39
C VAL A 161 -15.91 -14.41 20.83
N SER A 162 -15.65 -15.52 21.50
CA SER A 162 -15.13 -15.59 22.87
C SER A 162 -13.72 -16.20 22.93
N LYS A 163 -13.32 -16.93 21.88
CA LYS A 163 -12.02 -17.54 21.77
C LYS A 163 -11.49 -17.49 20.33
N VAL A 164 -10.32 -16.90 20.14
CA VAL A 164 -9.67 -16.76 18.84
C VAL A 164 -8.28 -17.40 18.84
N VAL A 165 -7.92 -18.05 17.75
CA VAL A 165 -6.53 -18.40 17.46
C VAL A 165 -6.02 -17.52 16.32
N MET A 166 -4.88 -16.87 16.53
CA MET A 166 -4.18 -16.16 15.46
C MET A 166 -3.11 -17.06 14.84
N VAL A 167 -3.19 -17.27 13.53
CA VAL A 167 -2.11 -17.87 12.73
C VAL A 167 -1.39 -16.75 12.00
N TYR A 168 -0.10 -16.59 12.25
CA TYR A 168 0.65 -15.43 11.76
C TYR A 168 2.06 -15.80 11.29
N THR A 169 2.60 -15.10 10.29
CA THR A 169 4.00 -15.28 9.86
C THR A 169 4.98 -14.79 10.93
N ASN A 170 6.04 -15.56 11.14
CA ASN A 170 7.08 -15.25 12.13
C ASN A 170 8.10 -14.25 11.55
N ASP A 171 7.59 -13.07 11.20
CA ASP A 171 8.35 -11.90 10.78
C ASP A 171 7.85 -10.65 11.52
N GLU A 172 8.38 -9.49 11.21
CA GLU A 172 8.02 -8.25 11.91
C GLU A 172 6.54 -7.90 11.78
N MET A 173 5.95 -8.10 10.59
CA MET A 173 4.53 -7.83 10.36
C MET A 173 3.65 -8.72 11.24
N GLY A 174 3.91 -10.02 11.23
CA GLY A 174 3.09 -10.99 11.95
C GLY A 174 3.28 -10.92 13.47
N THR A 175 4.51 -10.69 13.97
CA THR A 175 4.79 -10.57 15.41
C THR A 175 4.21 -9.29 16.00
N ASP A 176 4.35 -8.14 15.33
CA ASP A 176 3.70 -6.89 15.72
C ASP A 176 2.17 -7.06 15.74
N GLY A 177 1.61 -7.65 14.68
CA GLY A 177 0.16 -7.92 14.62
C GLY A 177 -0.33 -8.83 15.74
N ARG A 178 0.44 -9.87 16.07
CA ARG A 178 0.12 -10.79 17.17
C ARG A 178 0.07 -10.07 18.52
N GLU A 179 1.05 -9.22 18.82
CA GLU A 179 1.09 -8.47 20.08
C GLU A 179 -0.12 -7.51 20.20
N ILE A 180 -0.46 -6.84 19.13
CA ILE A 180 -1.60 -5.91 19.09
C ILE A 180 -2.93 -6.66 19.19
N LEU A 181 -3.08 -7.79 18.48
CA LEU A 181 -4.32 -8.57 18.52
C LEU A 181 -4.54 -9.21 19.91
N GLU A 182 -3.45 -9.72 20.54
CA GLU A 182 -3.50 -10.27 21.89
C GLU A 182 -3.92 -9.20 22.92
N ALA A 183 -3.34 -8.02 22.86
CA ALA A 183 -3.71 -6.90 23.74
C ALA A 183 -5.18 -6.49 23.54
N ALA A 184 -5.63 -6.40 22.28
CA ALA A 184 -7.02 -6.09 21.99
C ALA A 184 -7.96 -7.22 22.45
N ALA A 185 -7.57 -8.48 22.30
CA ALA A 185 -8.36 -9.63 22.81
C ALA A 185 -8.52 -9.56 24.34
N ASP A 186 -7.45 -9.22 25.06
CA ASP A 186 -7.50 -9.03 26.52
C ASP A 186 -8.47 -7.89 26.91
N ASP A 187 -8.43 -6.76 26.21
CA ASP A 187 -9.29 -5.59 26.45
C ASP A 187 -10.78 -5.92 26.26
N PHE A 188 -11.10 -6.82 25.33
CA PHE A 188 -12.48 -7.25 25.05
C PHE A 188 -12.86 -8.59 25.72
N GLY A 189 -11.97 -9.18 26.52
CA GLY A 189 -12.22 -10.41 27.26
C GLY A 189 -12.32 -11.67 26.37
N VAL A 190 -11.60 -11.69 25.24
CA VAL A 190 -11.51 -12.83 24.30
C VAL A 190 -10.32 -13.70 24.67
N GLU A 191 -10.51 -15.02 24.78
CA GLU A 191 -9.40 -15.96 24.97
C GLU A 191 -8.55 -16.02 23.69
N PHE A 192 -7.26 -15.73 23.81
CA PHE A 192 -6.32 -15.64 22.69
C PHE A 192 -5.25 -16.74 22.72
N GLU A 193 -4.98 -17.30 21.55
CA GLU A 193 -3.84 -18.20 21.30
C GLU A 193 -3.13 -17.79 20.01
N GLY A 194 -1.79 -17.83 20.01
CA GLY A 194 -0.95 -17.54 18.83
C GLY A 194 -0.27 -18.79 18.27
N ILE A 195 -0.28 -18.95 16.95
CA ILE A 195 0.47 -19.96 16.22
C ILE A 195 1.31 -19.30 15.14
N ALA A 196 2.63 -19.31 15.34
CA ALA A 196 3.56 -18.77 14.34
C ALA A 196 3.80 -19.80 13.21
N ILE A 197 3.78 -19.31 11.98
CA ILE A 197 4.17 -20.04 10.77
C ILE A 197 5.41 -19.37 10.15
N GLN A 198 6.15 -20.10 9.30
CA GLN A 198 7.30 -19.52 8.63
C GLN A 198 6.91 -18.92 7.27
N THR A 199 7.59 -17.84 6.88
CA THR A 199 7.49 -17.32 5.51
C THR A 199 7.90 -18.43 4.52
N ALA A 200 7.14 -18.56 3.44
CA ALA A 200 7.25 -19.64 2.44
C ALA A 200 6.97 -21.07 2.98
N GLN A 201 6.32 -21.20 4.14
CA GLN A 201 5.90 -22.51 4.65
C GLN A 201 4.90 -23.17 3.68
N ALA A 202 5.12 -24.43 3.38
CA ALA A 202 4.31 -25.18 2.40
C ALA A 202 3.29 -26.12 3.03
N ASP A 203 3.53 -26.61 4.26
CA ASP A 203 2.69 -27.60 4.96
C ASP A 203 2.26 -27.06 6.31
N PHE A 204 0.96 -27.06 6.57
CA PHE A 204 0.32 -26.54 7.79
C PHE A 204 -0.48 -27.61 8.54
N ALA A 205 -0.32 -28.91 8.18
CA ALA A 205 -1.11 -29.98 8.79
C ALA A 205 -0.96 -30.04 10.31
N GLY A 206 0.25 -29.74 10.83
CA GLY A 206 0.54 -29.71 12.26
C GLY A 206 -0.20 -28.60 13.00
N GLU A 207 -0.15 -27.39 12.47
CA GLU A 207 -0.83 -26.21 13.01
C GLU A 207 -2.36 -26.39 12.94
N ILE A 208 -2.86 -26.88 11.82
CA ILE A 208 -4.30 -27.13 11.63
C ILE A 208 -4.80 -28.20 12.62
N ALA A 209 -4.05 -29.31 12.79
CA ALA A 209 -4.41 -30.34 13.78
C ALA A 209 -4.41 -29.78 15.21
N ARG A 210 -3.49 -28.87 15.55
CA ARG A 210 -3.46 -28.18 16.83
C ARG A 210 -4.71 -27.31 17.01
N ILE A 211 -5.11 -26.54 16.01
CA ILE A 211 -6.30 -25.66 16.02
C ILE A 211 -7.58 -26.47 16.29
N GLN A 212 -7.73 -27.66 15.65
CA GLN A 212 -8.87 -28.54 15.89
C GLN A 212 -9.03 -28.97 17.35
N GLY A 213 -7.93 -29.09 18.08
CA GLY A 213 -7.91 -29.46 19.50
C GLY A 213 -8.16 -28.30 20.46
N MET A 214 -8.18 -27.04 19.99
CA MET A 214 -8.27 -25.87 20.86
C MET A 214 -9.71 -25.45 21.19
N GLY A 215 -10.71 -25.85 20.38
CA GLY A 215 -12.09 -25.43 20.57
C GLY A 215 -12.26 -23.91 20.40
N VAL A 216 -11.61 -23.34 19.38
CA VAL A 216 -11.72 -21.91 19.05
C VAL A 216 -12.98 -21.64 18.24
N ASP A 217 -13.50 -20.41 18.36
CA ASP A 217 -14.66 -19.95 17.60
C ASP A 217 -14.26 -19.49 16.19
N THR A 218 -13.05 -18.88 16.07
CA THR A 218 -12.60 -18.21 14.86
C THR A 218 -11.07 -18.33 14.73
N ILE A 219 -10.59 -18.43 13.50
CA ILE A 219 -9.19 -18.28 13.15
C ILE A 219 -8.97 -16.85 12.67
N PHE A 220 -8.06 -16.10 13.28
CA PHE A 220 -7.53 -14.86 12.70
C PHE A 220 -6.27 -15.21 11.91
N LEU A 221 -6.35 -15.11 10.57
CA LEU A 221 -5.24 -15.48 9.68
C LEU A 221 -4.50 -14.24 9.19
N TYR A 222 -3.21 -14.14 9.53
CA TYR A 222 -2.39 -12.98 9.23
C TYR A 222 -0.96 -13.39 8.79
N GLY A 223 -0.85 -13.82 7.57
CA GLY A 223 0.39 -14.07 6.84
C GLY A 223 0.45 -13.21 5.57
N HIS A 224 1.45 -13.45 4.75
CA HIS A 224 1.47 -12.91 3.39
C HIS A 224 0.47 -13.69 2.50
N GLU A 225 0.17 -13.18 1.35
CA GLU A 225 -0.89 -13.67 0.47
C GLU A 225 -0.75 -15.16 0.14
N GLU A 226 0.47 -15.59 -0.18
CA GLU A 226 0.74 -16.97 -0.58
C GLU A 226 0.60 -17.95 0.59
N GLU A 227 1.07 -17.60 1.80
CA GLU A 227 0.88 -18.41 3.01
C GLU A 227 -0.59 -18.51 3.37
N ASN A 228 -1.30 -17.39 3.33
CA ASN A 228 -2.73 -17.33 3.60
C ASN A 228 -3.53 -18.24 2.67
N ALA A 229 -3.28 -18.14 1.37
CA ALA A 229 -3.94 -18.97 0.36
C ALA A 229 -3.64 -20.47 0.58
N ARG A 230 -2.37 -20.84 0.77
CA ARG A 230 -1.97 -22.23 1.04
C ARG A 230 -2.57 -22.76 2.33
N PHE A 231 -2.60 -21.96 3.39
CA PHE A 231 -3.24 -22.34 4.66
C PHE A 231 -4.72 -22.61 4.47
N MET A 232 -5.45 -21.70 3.80
CA MET A 232 -6.87 -21.85 3.52
C MET A 232 -7.19 -23.10 2.71
N ILE A 233 -6.41 -23.40 1.65
CA ILE A 233 -6.57 -24.62 0.85
C ILE A 233 -6.44 -25.87 1.72
N GLN A 234 -5.42 -25.93 2.59
CA GLN A 234 -5.20 -27.08 3.47
C GLN A 234 -6.28 -27.19 4.54
N LEU A 235 -6.69 -26.07 5.13
CA LEU A 235 -7.77 -26.02 6.12
C LEU A 235 -9.07 -26.61 5.56
N ARG A 236 -9.50 -26.15 4.38
CA ARG A 236 -10.72 -26.63 3.72
C ARG A 236 -10.58 -28.06 3.19
N THR A 237 -9.40 -28.46 2.69
CA THR A 237 -9.13 -29.84 2.27
C THR A 237 -9.24 -30.84 3.42
N LEU A 238 -8.90 -30.43 4.63
CA LEU A 238 -9.06 -31.25 5.85
C LEU A 238 -10.48 -31.21 6.41
N GLY A 239 -11.43 -30.54 5.74
CA GLY A 239 -12.84 -30.49 6.11
C GLY A 239 -13.13 -29.63 7.33
N ILE A 240 -12.28 -28.65 7.64
CA ILE A 240 -12.46 -27.74 8.76
C ILE A 240 -13.23 -26.52 8.29
N ASP A 241 -14.42 -26.34 8.85
CA ASP A 241 -15.36 -25.27 8.52
C ASP A 241 -15.44 -24.24 9.66
N LEU A 242 -14.28 -23.77 10.12
CA LEU A 242 -14.21 -22.65 11.07
C LEU A 242 -14.30 -21.33 10.30
N ASP A 243 -14.91 -20.34 10.95
CA ASP A 243 -14.87 -18.95 10.48
C ASP A 243 -13.41 -18.50 10.42
N VAL A 244 -13.02 -17.85 9.31
CA VAL A 244 -11.70 -17.25 9.16
C VAL A 244 -11.87 -15.77 8.93
N VAL A 245 -11.24 -15.00 9.79
CA VAL A 245 -11.17 -13.54 9.75
C VAL A 245 -9.72 -13.14 9.53
N GLY A 246 -9.48 -12.02 8.88
CA GLY A 246 -8.12 -11.53 8.72
C GLY A 246 -8.03 -10.08 8.31
N TYR A 247 -6.92 -9.74 7.70
CA TYR A 247 -6.58 -8.39 7.27
C TYR A 247 -6.14 -8.36 5.79
N SER A 248 -5.87 -7.20 5.26
CA SER A 248 -5.60 -6.93 3.83
C SER A 248 -4.90 -8.04 3.04
N PRO A 249 -3.80 -8.68 3.50
CA PRO A 249 -3.15 -9.74 2.73
C PRO A 249 -4.04 -10.96 2.48
N LEU A 250 -4.88 -11.34 3.46
CA LEU A 250 -5.80 -12.47 3.32
C LEU A 250 -6.92 -12.19 2.31
N LEU A 251 -7.32 -10.93 2.20
CA LEU A 251 -8.46 -10.49 1.39
C LEU A 251 -8.02 -9.94 0.02
N SER A 252 -6.73 -9.96 -0.29
CA SER A 252 -6.19 -9.39 -1.53
C SER A 252 -6.59 -10.22 -2.78
N SER A 253 -6.60 -9.56 -3.95
CA SER A 253 -6.84 -10.23 -5.23
C SER A 253 -5.89 -11.42 -5.46
N LEU A 254 -4.62 -11.28 -5.08
CA LEU A 254 -3.62 -12.35 -5.19
C LEU A 254 -3.97 -13.55 -4.29
N ALA A 255 -4.35 -13.31 -3.03
CA ALA A 255 -4.74 -14.39 -2.13
C ALA A 255 -6.01 -15.11 -2.63
N LEU A 256 -6.97 -14.36 -3.20
CA LEU A 256 -8.19 -14.92 -3.78
C LEU A 256 -7.90 -15.75 -5.03
N GLU A 257 -7.04 -15.27 -5.91
CA GLU A 257 -6.63 -16.02 -7.11
C GLU A 257 -5.95 -17.35 -6.74
N LEU A 258 -5.01 -17.30 -5.79
CA LEU A 258 -4.26 -18.49 -5.36
C LEU A 258 -5.10 -19.47 -4.54
N GLY A 259 -5.99 -18.96 -3.69
CA GLY A 259 -6.79 -19.76 -2.76
C GLY A 259 -8.09 -20.31 -3.37
N GLY A 260 -8.60 -19.66 -4.42
CA GLY A 260 -9.81 -20.07 -5.14
C GLY A 260 -11.00 -20.30 -4.20
N GLU A 261 -11.72 -21.42 -4.42
CA GLU A 261 -12.91 -21.78 -3.62
C GLU A 261 -12.64 -21.88 -2.10
N ALA A 262 -11.39 -22.09 -1.67
CA ALA A 262 -11.05 -22.18 -0.26
C ALA A 262 -11.22 -20.83 0.46
N MET A 263 -11.27 -19.72 -0.27
CA MET A 263 -11.43 -18.37 0.27
C MET A 263 -12.90 -17.98 0.48
N GLU A 264 -13.84 -18.78 0.00
CA GLU A 264 -15.27 -18.48 0.13
C GLU A 264 -15.68 -18.31 1.60
N GLY A 265 -16.42 -17.24 1.89
CA GLY A 265 -16.88 -16.90 3.23
C GLY A 265 -15.85 -16.27 4.15
N VAL A 266 -14.60 -16.10 3.73
CA VAL A 266 -13.58 -15.35 4.48
C VAL A 266 -14.03 -13.91 4.65
N MET A 267 -13.75 -13.33 5.82
CA MET A 267 -14.13 -11.95 6.18
C MET A 267 -12.94 -11.23 6.78
N GLY A 268 -13.04 -9.93 6.91
CA GLY A 268 -12.08 -9.14 7.66
C GLY A 268 -11.97 -7.69 7.23
N ALA A 269 -11.01 -6.99 7.78
CA ALA A 269 -10.73 -5.62 7.39
C ALA A 269 -9.72 -5.57 6.24
N ALA A 270 -9.95 -4.67 5.31
CA ALA A 270 -9.01 -4.37 4.24
C ALA A 270 -8.81 -2.85 4.12
N THR A 271 -7.56 -2.44 3.96
CA THR A 271 -7.23 -1.03 3.77
C THR A 271 -7.60 -0.54 2.37
N TRP A 272 -7.74 -1.47 1.43
CA TRP A 272 -8.09 -1.22 0.04
C TRP A 272 -9.01 -2.33 -0.48
N SER A 273 -9.88 -1.98 -1.42
CA SER A 273 -10.76 -2.93 -2.10
C SER A 273 -10.99 -2.49 -3.53
N TYR A 274 -10.71 -3.37 -4.48
CA TYR A 274 -11.04 -3.14 -5.90
C TYR A 274 -12.56 -3.13 -6.16
N ALA A 275 -13.38 -3.57 -5.20
CA ALA A 275 -14.83 -3.45 -5.26
C ALA A 275 -15.34 -2.05 -4.87
N TYR A 276 -14.47 -1.14 -4.42
CA TYR A 276 -14.83 0.23 -4.09
C TYR A 276 -14.96 1.06 -5.37
N GLU A 277 -16.17 1.57 -5.66
CA GLU A 277 -16.48 2.24 -6.93
C GLU A 277 -15.47 3.32 -7.35
N PRO A 278 -14.99 4.21 -6.46
CA PRO A 278 -13.99 5.20 -6.85
C PRO A 278 -12.65 4.64 -7.35
N ILE A 279 -12.33 3.38 -7.04
CA ILE A 279 -11.08 2.72 -7.47
C ILE A 279 -11.22 2.08 -8.86
N LYS A 280 -12.45 1.97 -9.36
CA LYS A 280 -12.74 1.17 -10.57
C LYS A 280 -11.92 1.57 -11.79
N ASP A 281 -11.82 2.86 -12.08
CA ASP A 281 -11.07 3.33 -13.25
C ASP A 281 -9.57 2.99 -13.15
N PHE A 282 -8.99 3.09 -11.95
CA PHE A 282 -7.64 2.61 -11.68
C PHE A 282 -7.54 1.10 -11.90
N ALA A 283 -8.45 0.31 -11.34
CA ALA A 283 -8.42 -1.14 -11.45
C ALA A 283 -8.58 -1.63 -12.88
N ASP A 284 -9.52 -1.05 -13.65
CA ASP A 284 -9.73 -1.37 -15.06
C ASP A 284 -8.48 -1.02 -15.92
N THR A 285 -7.83 0.11 -15.61
CA THR A 285 -6.58 0.52 -16.28
C THR A 285 -5.42 -0.40 -15.90
N PHE A 286 -5.29 -0.77 -14.63
CA PHE A 286 -4.29 -1.71 -14.14
C PHE A 286 -4.42 -3.07 -14.84
N GLN A 287 -5.64 -3.61 -14.87
CA GLN A 287 -5.96 -4.87 -15.57
C GLN A 287 -5.60 -4.78 -17.07
N LEU A 288 -5.85 -3.64 -17.72
CA LEU A 288 -5.49 -3.44 -19.13
C LEU A 288 -3.97 -3.41 -19.35
N LEU A 289 -3.23 -2.78 -18.45
CA LEU A 289 -1.78 -2.59 -18.57
C LEU A 289 -0.98 -3.85 -18.20
N TYR A 290 -1.40 -4.54 -17.16
CA TYR A 290 -0.62 -5.62 -16.54
C TYR A 290 -1.27 -7.00 -16.66
N GLY A 291 -2.57 -7.07 -17.02
CA GLY A 291 -3.30 -8.34 -17.19
C GLY A 291 -3.81 -8.96 -15.88
N GLU A 292 -3.69 -8.26 -14.77
CA GLU A 292 -3.99 -8.75 -13.41
C GLU A 292 -4.90 -7.76 -12.67
N THR A 293 -5.74 -8.27 -11.76
CA THR A 293 -6.49 -7.42 -10.83
C THR A 293 -5.55 -6.81 -9.80
N PRO A 294 -5.57 -5.48 -9.57
CA PRO A 294 -4.65 -4.86 -8.64
C PRO A 294 -4.84 -5.39 -7.22
N SER A 295 -3.74 -5.73 -6.55
CA SER A 295 -3.74 -6.04 -5.13
C SER A 295 -3.78 -4.76 -4.29
N HIS A 296 -3.92 -4.92 -2.96
CA HIS A 296 -3.80 -3.79 -2.05
C HIS A 296 -2.43 -3.08 -2.14
N ASP A 297 -1.35 -3.79 -2.52
CA ASP A 297 -0.03 -3.18 -2.70
C ASP A 297 0.05 -2.32 -3.96
N ALA A 298 -0.62 -2.72 -5.05
CA ALA A 298 -0.74 -1.88 -6.23
C ALA A 298 -1.47 -0.56 -5.92
N MET A 299 -2.58 -0.64 -5.16
CA MET A 299 -3.34 0.53 -4.74
C MET A 299 -2.54 1.44 -3.79
N LYS A 300 -1.80 0.86 -2.82
CA LYS A 300 -0.89 1.62 -1.94
C LYS A 300 0.16 2.39 -2.75
N GLY A 301 0.82 1.72 -3.70
CA GLY A 301 1.84 2.34 -4.56
C GLY A 301 1.28 3.49 -5.39
N TYR A 302 0.13 3.30 -6.01
CA TYR A 302 -0.57 4.32 -6.80
C TYR A 302 -0.91 5.56 -5.96
N VAL A 303 -1.56 5.35 -4.83
CA VAL A 303 -1.96 6.43 -3.92
C VAL A 303 -0.77 7.16 -3.31
N ALA A 304 0.33 6.46 -3.00
CA ALA A 304 1.55 7.08 -2.50
C ALA A 304 2.07 8.16 -3.45
N VAL A 305 2.04 7.88 -4.75
CA VAL A 305 2.47 8.84 -5.78
C VAL A 305 1.57 10.07 -5.81
N TYR A 306 0.26 9.89 -5.86
CA TYR A 306 -0.69 11.00 -5.89
C TYR A 306 -0.70 11.81 -4.59
N THR A 307 -0.50 11.15 -3.44
CA THR A 307 -0.29 11.83 -2.15
C THR A 307 0.91 12.77 -2.20
N LEU A 308 2.04 12.27 -2.67
CA LEU A 308 3.27 13.07 -2.75
C LEU A 308 3.17 14.18 -3.81
N LYS A 309 2.59 13.87 -5.00
CA LYS A 309 2.29 14.86 -6.03
C LYS A 309 1.47 16.03 -5.48
N THR A 310 0.39 15.73 -4.77
CA THR A 310 -0.50 16.74 -4.21
C THR A 310 0.23 17.65 -3.21
N ALA A 311 1.08 17.07 -2.35
CA ALA A 311 1.89 17.84 -1.41
C ALA A 311 2.89 18.76 -2.14
N ILE A 312 3.60 18.27 -3.17
CA ILE A 312 4.53 19.05 -3.98
C ILE A 312 3.81 20.22 -4.67
N GLU A 313 2.65 19.95 -5.27
CA GLU A 313 1.85 20.99 -5.96
C GLU A 313 1.28 22.02 -4.98
N ALA A 314 0.88 21.60 -3.79
CA ALA A 314 0.39 22.52 -2.74
C ALA A 314 1.49 23.42 -2.19
N VAL A 315 2.71 22.90 -2.03
CA VAL A 315 3.90 23.67 -1.65
C VAL A 315 4.37 24.56 -2.82
N GLY A 316 4.17 24.14 -4.06
CA GLY A 316 4.58 24.83 -5.27
C GLY A 316 6.08 24.75 -5.57
N SER A 317 6.80 23.79 -4.96
CA SER A 317 8.23 23.56 -5.18
C SER A 317 8.63 22.13 -4.78
N PHE A 318 9.80 21.69 -5.27
CA PHE A 318 10.47 20.46 -4.86
C PHE A 318 11.40 20.73 -3.66
N ASP A 319 10.86 21.31 -2.60
CA ASP A 319 11.54 21.50 -1.32
C ASP A 319 11.11 20.39 -0.37
N GLU A 320 12.01 19.42 -0.09
CA GLU A 320 11.71 18.22 0.69
C GLU A 320 11.23 18.55 2.10
N ASP A 321 11.82 19.55 2.76
CA ASP A 321 11.43 19.96 4.10
C ASP A 321 10.03 20.57 4.13
N ALA A 322 9.72 21.42 3.16
CA ALA A 322 8.40 22.02 3.03
C ALA A 322 7.33 20.99 2.69
N VAL A 323 7.63 20.05 1.76
CA VAL A 323 6.70 18.98 1.39
C VAL A 323 6.45 18.02 2.55
N ARG A 324 7.48 17.64 3.27
CA ARG A 324 7.38 16.80 4.48
C ARG A 324 6.52 17.46 5.55
N THR A 325 6.78 18.72 5.85
CA THR A 325 5.99 19.51 6.81
C THR A 325 4.54 19.60 6.38
N TRP A 326 4.29 19.89 5.10
CA TRP A 326 2.95 19.97 4.57
C TRP A 326 2.17 18.66 4.71
N LEU A 327 2.81 17.51 4.45
CA LEU A 327 2.21 16.18 4.63
C LEU A 327 1.78 15.92 6.07
N HIS A 328 2.56 16.35 7.06
CA HIS A 328 2.20 16.19 8.48
C HIS A 328 1.10 17.14 8.95
N GLU A 329 0.94 18.31 8.33
CA GLU A 329 0.04 19.35 8.81
C GLU A 329 -1.30 19.41 8.07
N ASN A 330 -1.43 18.72 6.93
CA ASN A 330 -2.60 18.86 6.07
C ASN A 330 -3.29 17.52 5.77
N THR A 331 -4.57 17.59 5.47
CA THR A 331 -5.36 16.48 4.94
C THR A 331 -5.51 16.63 3.44
N ILE A 332 -5.21 15.58 2.70
CA ILE A 332 -5.53 15.46 1.28
C ILE A 332 -6.91 14.85 1.18
N THR A 333 -7.89 15.64 0.74
CA THR A 333 -9.24 15.13 0.53
C THR A 333 -9.41 14.59 -0.89
N THR A 334 -10.39 13.70 -1.07
CA THR A 334 -10.77 13.20 -2.39
C THR A 334 -11.30 14.29 -3.34
N GLU A 335 -11.71 15.45 -2.80
CA GLU A 335 -12.05 16.63 -3.60
C GLU A 335 -10.79 17.32 -4.15
N MET A 336 -9.69 17.36 -3.38
CA MET A 336 -8.41 17.93 -3.81
C MET A 336 -7.71 17.03 -4.84
N GLU A 337 -7.67 15.72 -4.57
CA GLU A 337 -7.05 14.72 -5.42
C GLU A 337 -7.90 13.43 -5.43
N PRO A 338 -8.73 13.23 -6.46
CA PRO A 338 -9.59 12.05 -6.53
C PRO A 338 -8.83 10.71 -6.54
N ASN A 339 -7.59 10.71 -7.01
CA ASN A 339 -6.78 9.49 -7.12
C ASN A 339 -6.20 9.00 -5.79
N VAL A 340 -6.45 9.70 -4.68
CA VAL A 340 -6.18 9.14 -3.35
C VAL A 340 -7.32 8.25 -2.84
N PHE A 341 -8.51 8.28 -3.52
CA PHE A 341 -9.71 7.47 -3.32
C PHE A 341 -10.40 7.60 -1.95
N LEU A 342 -9.67 7.83 -0.90
CA LEU A 342 -10.10 8.12 0.47
C LEU A 342 -9.22 9.22 1.02
N ASP A 343 -9.74 10.05 1.91
CA ASP A 343 -8.98 11.14 2.51
C ASP A 343 -7.71 10.62 3.21
N VAL A 344 -6.64 11.37 3.11
CA VAL A 344 -5.31 11.02 3.65
C VAL A 344 -4.85 12.12 4.59
N SER A 345 -4.59 11.78 5.84
CA SER A 345 -3.85 12.62 6.78
C SER A 345 -2.82 11.81 7.54
N TYR A 346 -1.77 12.47 8.03
CA TYR A 346 -0.69 11.79 8.75
C TYR A 346 -0.63 12.25 10.19
N ARG A 347 -0.39 11.30 11.09
CA ARG A 347 -0.02 11.58 12.47
C ARG A 347 1.46 11.98 12.52
N GLU A 348 1.89 12.56 13.64
CA GLU A 348 3.27 13.01 13.85
C GLU A 348 4.33 11.94 13.56
N ASN A 349 4.00 10.68 13.82
CA ASN A 349 4.89 9.54 13.56
C ASN A 349 4.82 8.98 12.13
N GLY A 350 4.11 9.63 11.21
CA GLY A 350 3.96 9.20 9.82
C GLY A 350 2.94 8.08 9.57
N THR A 351 2.22 7.61 10.60
CA THR A 351 1.10 6.69 10.37
C THR A 351 -0.07 7.44 9.73
N VAL A 352 -0.70 6.80 8.76
CA VAL A 352 -1.84 7.39 8.05
C VAL A 352 -3.12 7.22 8.86
N ASP A 353 -3.91 8.28 8.92
CA ASP A 353 -5.29 8.28 9.40
C ASP A 353 -6.21 8.30 8.18
N ARG A 354 -6.89 7.19 7.94
CA ARG A 354 -7.68 6.96 6.74
C ARG A 354 -8.68 5.83 7.00
N ASP A 355 -9.84 5.93 6.39
CA ASP A 355 -10.89 4.92 6.43
C ASP A 355 -10.43 3.59 5.80
N PHE A 356 -11.09 2.50 6.18
CA PHE A 356 -10.83 1.15 5.68
C PHE A 356 -12.16 0.39 5.53
N PHE A 357 -12.12 -0.84 5.04
CA PHE A 357 -13.31 -1.60 4.67
C PHE A 357 -13.47 -2.86 5.51
N LEU A 358 -14.70 -3.18 5.90
CA LEU A 358 -15.08 -4.54 6.23
C LEU A 358 -15.49 -5.25 4.94
N ILE A 359 -14.83 -6.37 4.64
CA ILE A 359 -15.02 -7.13 3.41
C ILE A 359 -15.43 -8.57 3.74
N LYS A 360 -16.28 -9.13 2.90
CA LYS A 360 -16.58 -10.55 2.83
C LYS A 360 -16.28 -11.06 1.42
N ILE A 361 -15.77 -12.29 1.33
CA ILE A 361 -15.58 -12.98 0.04
C ILE A 361 -16.86 -13.77 -0.26
N VAL A 362 -17.46 -13.48 -1.40
CA VAL A 362 -18.70 -14.11 -1.89
C VAL A 362 -18.55 -14.41 -3.38
N ASP A 363 -18.78 -15.66 -3.77
CA ASP A 363 -18.58 -16.13 -5.15
C ASP A 363 -17.18 -15.82 -5.71
N GLY A 364 -16.15 -15.86 -4.82
CA GLY A 364 -14.76 -15.59 -5.14
C GLY A 364 -14.38 -14.11 -5.27
N GLU A 365 -15.31 -13.18 -5.03
CA GLU A 365 -15.12 -11.74 -5.19
C GLU A 365 -15.20 -11.00 -3.85
N GLN A 366 -14.53 -9.85 -3.76
CA GLN A 366 -14.68 -8.95 -2.62
C GLN A 366 -16.05 -8.28 -2.64
N VAL A 367 -16.76 -8.36 -1.53
CA VAL A 367 -18.00 -7.60 -1.29
C VAL A 367 -17.76 -6.69 -0.08
N ILE A 368 -17.87 -5.38 -0.28
CA ILE A 368 -17.77 -4.41 0.81
C ILE A 368 -19.06 -4.47 1.61
N ASP A 369 -18.95 -4.86 2.87
CA ASP A 369 -20.05 -4.85 3.83
C ASP A 369 -20.21 -3.46 4.46
N GLN A 370 -19.07 -2.81 4.81
CA GLN A 370 -19.06 -1.52 5.47
C GLN A 370 -17.77 -0.74 5.16
N VAL A 371 -17.87 0.59 5.06
CA VAL A 371 -16.73 1.51 5.17
C VAL A 371 -16.59 1.93 6.63
N ILE A 372 -15.40 1.78 7.18
CA ILE A 372 -15.10 2.01 8.60
C ILE A 372 -14.32 3.30 8.72
N SER A 373 -14.83 4.23 9.52
CA SER A 373 -14.10 5.46 9.82
C SER A 373 -12.96 5.18 10.78
N SER A 374 -11.77 5.63 10.44
CA SER A 374 -10.58 5.57 11.32
C SER A 374 -10.70 6.49 12.54
N GLN A 375 -11.64 7.43 12.53
CA GLN A 375 -11.88 8.43 13.59
C GLN A 375 -13.08 8.07 14.49
N GLY A 376 -13.69 6.91 14.29
CA GLY A 376 -14.95 6.49 14.93
C GLY A 376 -14.82 5.70 16.23
#